data_ec6ded5c100f60a5924bb9066f62e78d
#
_entry.id   ec6ded5c100f60a5924bb9066f62e78d
#
_cell.length_a   1.000
_cell.length_b   1.000
_cell.length_c   1.000
_cell.angle_alpha   90.00
_cell.angle_beta   90.00
_cell.angle_gamma   90.00
#
_symmetry.space_group_name_H-M   'P 1'
#
loop_
_entity.id
_entity.type
_entity.pdbx_description
1 polymer ?
#
loop_
_entity_poly.entity_id
_entity_poly.type
_entity_poly.pdbx_seq_one_letter_code
_entity_poly.pdbx_strand_id
1 'polypeptide(L)'
;MAAVLAIAISLVGLGAAGWWWLQSQSPLKLQHQSLTTPATTRFLPADANLTLVLEADPGRLPDYGRAVAPMRQRRQAAEQLEHLRDALFAAAGLDYATELADWLGDESALALSSGDTPGWVLALSSRDDDGGRQFLQRFWQSRSLAGGDLDITRYRGLGVISSRGQQSQGRPSTTSPQAEHPPLASALINDQLVLLASSRGQLEDALDASQEEARNLAGDPLLEQWLGSNRQGIALLRGDRQGIEQLLGLPASWSADQPIEQFVGSLQLDGAGVRLAAQLQNSSGESIAPLSRRDQQLLGNLNQPVQLLSLSRPNGPLATLFNLTAASDDILLPALLEGEQPLLEAQLQDSKAWLIGSSDSAPPAANLNEALAKQGFDANNLDGLQVWSHLTGQSDRQGQLQATVAGATGVAQSNRWWSNSLDGLRAQLQGHGSGGVPSELLERLNAPSGAIALLGADGRSTAELLKPWPLWRGLQLLAGQRLGPSLQGAALALSQDQSSAELDALLTFR
;
A
#
# COMPACT_ATOMS: atom_id res chain seq x y z
N MET A 1 -5.13 -40.00 47.03
CA MET A 1 -5.93 -38.86 46.57
C MET A 1 -5.08 -37.61 46.35
N ALA A 2 -4.38 -37.07 47.39
CA ALA A 2 -3.56 -35.85 47.25
C ALA A 2 -2.43 -35.94 46.19
N ALA A 3 -1.74 -37.09 46.10
CA ALA A 3 -0.68 -37.29 45.10
C ALA A 3 -1.22 -37.30 43.64
N VAL A 4 -2.40 -37.89 43.42
CA VAL A 4 -3.04 -37.91 42.11
C VAL A 4 -3.49 -36.50 41.68
N LEU A 5 -4.02 -35.73 42.65
CA LEU A 5 -4.40 -34.33 42.42
C LEU A 5 -3.19 -33.44 42.09
N ALA A 6 -2.07 -33.63 42.81
CA ALA A 6 -0.83 -32.91 42.57
C ALA A 6 -0.24 -33.21 41.18
N ILE A 7 -0.27 -34.47 40.75
CA ILE A 7 0.16 -34.88 39.40
C ILE A 7 -0.75 -34.28 38.33
N ALA A 8 -2.06 -34.30 38.50
CA ALA A 8 -3.02 -33.72 37.56
C ALA A 8 -2.82 -32.19 37.41
N ILE A 9 -2.65 -31.47 38.54
CA ILE A 9 -2.37 -30.02 38.52
C ILE A 9 -1.04 -29.73 37.85
N SER A 10 0.00 -30.53 38.09
CA SER A 10 1.31 -30.37 37.45
C SER A 10 1.23 -30.59 35.91
N LEU A 11 0.49 -31.59 35.45
CA LEU A 11 0.28 -31.88 34.03
C LEU A 11 -0.52 -30.77 33.35
N VAL A 12 -1.55 -30.22 34.00
CA VAL A 12 -2.31 -29.09 33.49
C VAL A 12 -1.44 -27.84 33.47
N GLY A 13 -0.62 -27.59 34.49
CA GLY A 13 0.33 -26.48 34.52
C GLY A 13 1.40 -26.57 33.45
N LEU A 14 1.98 -27.74 33.23
CA LEU A 14 2.94 -27.99 32.15
C LEU A 14 2.28 -27.89 30.76
N GLY A 15 1.07 -28.38 30.60
CA GLY A 15 0.28 -28.27 29.40
C GLY A 15 -0.06 -26.80 29.07
N ALA A 16 -0.48 -26.02 30.07
CA ALA A 16 -0.75 -24.60 29.91
C ALA A 16 0.52 -23.78 29.62
N ALA A 17 1.63 -24.07 30.30
CA ALA A 17 2.92 -23.44 30.04
C ALA A 17 3.46 -23.80 28.67
N GLY A 18 3.37 -25.07 28.25
CA GLY A 18 3.75 -25.52 26.91
C GLY A 18 2.88 -24.90 25.83
N TRP A 19 1.57 -24.81 26.05
CA TRP A 19 0.64 -24.12 25.16
C TRP A 19 0.94 -22.63 25.06
N TRP A 20 1.16 -21.97 26.22
CA TRP A 20 1.54 -20.55 26.24
C TRP A 20 2.89 -20.31 25.55
N TRP A 21 3.88 -21.19 25.74
CA TRP A 21 5.18 -21.13 25.09
C TRP A 21 5.04 -21.32 23.56
N LEU A 22 4.29 -22.35 23.09
CA LEU A 22 4.00 -22.56 21.68
C LEU A 22 3.26 -21.37 21.06
N GLN A 23 2.27 -20.83 21.78
CA GLN A 23 1.53 -19.66 21.33
C GLN A 23 2.42 -18.42 21.34
N SER A 24 3.38 -18.31 22.27
CA SER A 24 4.33 -17.19 22.30
C SER A 24 5.32 -17.20 21.15
N GLN A 25 5.60 -18.34 20.57
CA GLN A 25 6.47 -18.54 19.42
C GLN A 25 5.73 -18.54 18.06
N SER A 26 4.41 -18.45 18.07
CA SER A 26 3.61 -18.52 16.85
C SER A 26 3.91 -17.32 15.93
N PRO A 27 4.24 -17.55 14.62
CA PRO A 27 4.42 -16.48 13.64
C PRO A 27 3.15 -15.63 13.46
N LEU A 28 1.97 -16.20 13.71
CA LEU A 28 0.68 -15.52 13.61
C LEU A 28 0.50 -14.37 14.62
N LYS A 29 1.33 -14.30 15.67
CA LYS A 29 1.32 -13.14 16.57
C LYS A 29 1.62 -11.82 15.88
N LEU A 30 2.34 -11.84 14.77
CA LEU A 30 2.61 -10.64 13.97
C LEU A 30 1.33 -9.95 13.50
N GLN A 31 0.19 -10.67 13.38
CA GLN A 31 -1.11 -10.07 13.03
C GLN A 31 -1.68 -9.16 14.12
N HIS A 32 -1.32 -9.44 15.37
CA HIS A 32 -1.85 -8.76 16.55
C HIS A 32 -0.77 -7.99 17.31
N GLN A 33 0.32 -7.68 16.62
CA GLN A 33 1.40 -6.92 17.23
C GLN A 33 0.92 -5.50 17.53
N SER A 34 1.25 -5.02 18.73
CA SER A 34 0.96 -3.65 19.14
C SER A 34 2.15 -2.77 18.79
N LEU A 35 1.88 -1.68 18.09
CA LEU A 35 2.84 -0.63 17.83
C LEU A 35 3.04 0.22 19.10
N THR A 36 4.28 0.64 19.28
CA THR A 36 4.69 1.53 20.37
C THR A 36 5.46 2.72 19.74
N THR A 37 6.00 3.61 20.54
CA THR A 37 6.98 4.58 20.03
C THR A 37 8.36 3.91 20.06
N PRO A 38 8.92 3.48 18.91
CA PRO A 38 10.18 2.74 18.89
C PRO A 38 11.36 3.61 19.35
N ALA A 39 12.34 3.00 20.02
CA ALA A 39 13.54 3.72 20.47
C ALA A 39 14.35 4.28 19.28
N THR A 40 14.28 3.63 18.14
CA THR A 40 14.93 4.06 16.89
C THR A 40 14.41 5.40 16.37
N THR A 41 13.14 5.76 16.62
CA THR A 41 12.52 7.02 16.13
C THR A 41 13.19 8.27 16.67
N ARG A 42 13.85 8.18 17.82
CA ARG A 42 14.62 9.28 18.38
C ARG A 42 15.79 9.73 17.49
N PHE A 43 16.31 8.85 16.65
CA PHE A 43 17.45 9.11 15.77
C PHE A 43 17.02 9.39 14.32
N LEU A 44 15.73 9.49 14.05
CA LEU A 44 15.21 9.81 12.73
C LEU A 44 14.77 11.27 12.70
N PRO A 45 15.29 12.08 11.77
CA PRO A 45 14.87 13.47 11.63
C PRO A 45 13.37 13.58 11.32
N ALA A 46 12.68 14.48 12.00
CA ALA A 46 11.24 14.73 11.81
C ALA A 46 10.91 15.33 10.44
N ASP A 47 11.88 15.98 9.82
CA ASP A 47 11.82 16.59 8.48
C ASP A 47 12.22 15.62 7.34
N ALA A 48 12.49 14.36 7.65
CA ALA A 48 12.70 13.35 6.63
C ALA A 48 11.45 13.22 5.72
N ASN A 49 11.66 13.16 4.41
CA ASN A 49 10.56 13.09 3.44
C ASN A 49 9.76 11.80 3.56
N LEU A 50 10.44 10.69 3.89
CA LEU A 50 9.81 9.41 4.12
C LEU A 50 10.52 8.65 5.24
N THR A 51 9.76 8.15 6.18
CA THR A 51 10.25 7.29 7.26
C THR A 51 9.46 6.00 7.31
N LEU A 52 10.16 4.87 7.40
CA LEU A 52 9.61 3.54 7.63
C LEU A 52 10.24 2.98 8.90
N VAL A 53 9.42 2.58 9.86
CA VAL A 53 9.88 1.92 11.10
C VAL A 53 9.22 0.55 11.17
N LEU A 54 10.02 -0.51 11.14
CA LEU A 54 9.57 -1.88 11.32
C LEU A 54 9.74 -2.25 12.79
N GLU A 55 8.65 -2.66 13.43
CA GLU A 55 8.60 -3.12 14.83
C GLU A 55 8.42 -4.65 14.91
N ALA A 56 9.01 -5.37 14.00
CA ALA A 56 8.95 -6.83 13.96
C ALA A 56 10.31 -7.40 13.58
N ASP A 57 10.70 -8.52 14.20
CA ASP A 57 11.87 -9.28 13.79
C ASP A 57 11.76 -9.71 12.31
N PRO A 58 12.59 -9.18 11.40
CA PRO A 58 12.53 -9.52 9.98
C PRO A 58 12.74 -11.02 9.72
N GLY A 59 13.42 -11.73 10.63
CA GLY A 59 13.62 -13.17 10.55
C GLY A 59 12.35 -13.99 10.66
N ARG A 60 11.28 -13.44 11.26
CA ARG A 60 9.99 -14.12 11.45
C ARG A 60 9.02 -13.98 10.26
N LEU A 61 9.30 -13.06 9.32
CA LEU A 61 8.44 -12.84 8.16
C LEU A 61 8.29 -14.07 7.25
N PRO A 62 9.35 -14.84 6.92
CA PRO A 62 9.22 -16.07 6.15
C PRO A 62 8.36 -17.14 6.84
N ASP A 63 8.49 -17.28 8.17
CA ASP A 63 7.67 -18.23 8.92
C ASP A 63 6.19 -17.81 8.98
N TYR A 64 5.93 -16.50 9.06
CA TYR A 64 4.58 -15.98 8.91
C TYR A 64 3.98 -16.33 7.54
N GLY A 65 4.70 -16.06 6.46
CA GLY A 65 4.26 -16.42 5.11
C GLY A 65 3.95 -17.90 4.97
N ARG A 66 4.81 -18.76 5.54
CA ARG A 66 4.57 -20.21 5.59
C ARG A 66 3.30 -20.58 6.36
N ALA A 67 3.00 -19.87 7.45
CA ALA A 67 1.85 -20.15 8.30
C ALA A 67 0.52 -19.77 7.66
N VAL A 68 0.44 -18.64 6.94
CA VAL A 68 -0.81 -18.12 6.34
C VAL A 68 -1.08 -18.67 4.94
N ALA A 69 -0.07 -19.10 4.22
CA ALA A 69 -0.22 -19.59 2.85
C ALA A 69 -0.92 -20.97 2.79
N PRO A 70 -1.68 -21.23 1.70
CA PRO A 70 -2.24 -22.55 1.43
C PRO A 70 -1.16 -23.65 1.42
N MET A 71 -1.51 -24.87 1.85
CA MET A 71 -0.55 -25.97 2.04
C MET A 71 0.42 -26.19 0.86
N ARG A 72 -0.07 -26.05 -0.36
CA ARG A 72 0.74 -26.25 -1.59
C ARG A 72 1.72 -25.12 -1.88
N GLN A 73 1.50 -23.94 -1.30
CA GLN A 73 2.28 -22.72 -1.57
C GLN A 73 3.17 -22.31 -0.38
N ARG A 74 3.10 -22.98 0.77
CA ARG A 74 3.79 -22.63 2.01
C ARG A 74 5.28 -22.40 1.86
N ARG A 75 5.95 -23.27 1.12
CA ARG A 75 7.38 -23.14 0.87
C ARG A 75 7.68 -21.94 0.00
N GLN A 76 6.93 -21.76 -1.07
CA GLN A 76 7.10 -20.65 -2.00
C GLN A 76 6.85 -19.30 -1.30
N ALA A 77 5.81 -19.19 -0.47
CA ALA A 77 5.52 -17.97 0.28
C ALA A 77 6.64 -17.61 1.26
N ALA A 78 7.23 -18.60 1.94
CA ALA A 78 8.38 -18.37 2.81
C ALA A 78 9.60 -17.89 2.02
N GLU A 79 9.96 -18.56 0.93
CA GLU A 79 11.07 -18.18 0.04
C GLU A 79 10.89 -16.77 -0.54
N GLN A 80 9.67 -16.39 -0.90
CA GLN A 80 9.36 -15.04 -1.40
C GLN A 80 9.61 -13.95 -0.37
N LEU A 81 9.17 -14.15 0.88
CA LEU A 81 9.39 -13.19 1.95
C LEU A 81 10.85 -13.15 2.41
N GLU A 82 11.54 -14.28 2.35
CA GLU A 82 12.98 -14.35 2.58
C GLU A 82 13.76 -13.52 1.56
N HIS A 83 13.49 -13.72 0.27
CA HIS A 83 14.11 -12.93 -0.80
C HIS A 83 13.77 -11.44 -0.69
N LEU A 84 12.53 -11.09 -0.37
CA LEU A 84 12.14 -9.69 -0.20
C LEU A 84 12.90 -9.04 0.98
N ARG A 85 12.98 -9.71 2.13
CA ARG A 85 13.74 -9.26 3.28
C ARG A 85 15.21 -9.03 2.91
N ASP A 86 15.86 -10.05 2.34
CA ASP A 86 17.27 -10.01 2.00
C ASP A 86 17.57 -8.89 0.99
N ALA A 87 16.70 -8.71 0.00
CA ALA A 87 16.84 -7.67 -0.99
C ALA A 87 16.64 -6.26 -0.42
N LEU A 88 15.76 -6.07 0.56
CA LEU A 88 15.58 -4.79 1.24
C LEU A 88 16.86 -4.38 2.00
N PHE A 89 17.50 -5.30 2.71
CA PHE A 89 18.76 -5.01 3.38
C PHE A 89 19.93 -4.87 2.38
N ALA A 90 19.94 -5.65 1.32
CA ALA A 90 20.93 -5.53 0.24
C ALA A 90 20.87 -4.15 -0.46
N ALA A 91 19.72 -3.50 -0.54
CA ALA A 91 19.58 -2.14 -1.05
C ALA A 91 20.33 -1.10 -0.19
N ALA A 92 20.53 -1.39 1.12
CA ALA A 92 21.38 -0.63 2.02
C ALA A 92 22.85 -1.11 2.03
N GLY A 93 23.20 -2.10 1.19
CA GLY A 93 24.54 -2.70 1.12
C GLY A 93 24.85 -3.67 2.27
N LEU A 94 23.80 -4.30 2.83
CA LEU A 94 23.87 -5.23 3.97
C LEU A 94 23.39 -6.63 3.55
N ASP A 95 24.09 -7.67 3.99
CA ASP A 95 23.64 -9.05 3.83
C ASP A 95 22.90 -9.49 5.12
N TYR A 96 21.58 -9.73 5.01
CA TYR A 96 20.81 -10.11 6.17
C TYR A 96 21.28 -11.40 6.81
N ALA A 97 21.50 -12.44 6.00
CA ALA A 97 21.80 -13.79 6.49
C ALA A 97 23.15 -13.88 7.20
N THR A 98 24.16 -13.19 6.69
CA THR A 98 25.56 -13.30 7.19
C THR A 98 25.96 -12.16 8.13
N GLU A 99 25.29 -11.01 8.05
CA GLU A 99 25.68 -9.81 8.79
C GLU A 99 24.69 -9.42 9.89
N LEU A 100 23.38 -9.67 9.70
CA LEU A 100 22.32 -9.12 10.57
C LEU A 100 21.57 -10.17 11.38
N ALA A 101 21.32 -11.36 10.84
CA ALA A 101 20.39 -12.35 11.40
C ALA A 101 20.66 -12.74 12.85
N ASP A 102 21.93 -12.78 13.26
CA ASP A 102 22.31 -13.23 14.59
C ASP A 102 22.02 -12.20 15.69
N TRP A 103 22.12 -10.90 15.36
CA TRP A 103 22.07 -9.85 16.38
C TRP A 103 20.94 -8.84 16.20
N LEU A 104 20.37 -8.72 15.00
CA LEU A 104 19.31 -7.74 14.72
C LEU A 104 18.09 -7.98 15.60
N GLY A 105 17.63 -6.93 16.28
CA GLY A 105 16.45 -6.94 17.15
C GLY A 105 15.14 -6.75 16.38
N ASP A 106 14.09 -6.39 17.14
CA ASP A 106 12.75 -6.24 16.60
C ASP A 106 12.50 -4.87 15.95
N GLU A 107 13.38 -3.88 16.18
CA GLU A 107 13.23 -2.55 15.62
C GLU A 107 14.25 -2.26 14.52
N SER A 108 13.76 -1.87 13.35
CA SER A 108 14.58 -1.38 12.24
C SER A 108 13.91 -0.16 11.63
N ALA A 109 14.61 0.94 11.48
CA ALA A 109 14.03 2.17 11.02
C ALA A 109 14.88 2.83 9.92
N LEU A 110 14.23 3.28 8.86
CA LEU A 110 14.83 3.94 7.70
C LEU A 110 14.19 5.31 7.53
N ALA A 111 15.01 6.36 7.47
CA ALA A 111 14.61 7.69 7.05
C ALA A 111 15.27 8.04 5.71
N LEU A 112 14.49 8.59 4.79
CA LEU A 112 14.92 9.07 3.49
C LEU A 112 14.75 10.58 3.44
N SER A 113 15.81 11.29 3.10
CA SER A 113 15.80 12.73 2.88
C SER A 113 16.08 13.03 1.41
N SER A 114 15.28 13.90 0.82
CA SER A 114 15.47 14.43 -0.54
C SER A 114 15.60 15.95 -0.41
N GLY A 115 16.40 16.58 -1.24
CA GLY A 115 16.66 18.00 -1.16
C GLY A 115 18.09 18.31 -1.59
N ASP A 116 18.70 19.33 -1.03
CA ASP A 116 20.06 19.76 -1.41
C ASP A 116 21.12 18.69 -1.15
N THR A 117 20.90 17.87 -0.13
CA THR A 117 21.78 16.72 0.21
C THR A 117 20.93 15.46 0.39
N PRO A 118 20.52 14.80 -0.72
CA PRO A 118 19.74 13.56 -0.62
C PRO A 118 20.55 12.49 0.09
N GLY A 119 19.87 11.74 0.96
CA GLY A 119 20.51 10.71 1.75
C GLY A 119 19.53 9.84 2.53
N TRP A 120 20.10 8.92 3.31
CA TRP A 120 19.33 8.05 4.18
C TRP A 120 20.03 7.80 5.50
N VAL A 121 19.23 7.51 6.52
CA VAL A 121 19.65 7.05 7.83
C VAL A 121 18.93 5.74 8.14
N LEU A 122 19.68 4.71 8.52
CA LEU A 122 19.16 3.41 8.94
C LEU A 122 19.56 3.19 10.40
N ALA A 123 18.56 2.96 11.26
CA ALA A 123 18.74 2.64 12.66
C ALA A 123 18.32 1.20 12.92
N LEU A 124 19.19 0.40 13.51
CA LEU A 124 19.02 -1.04 13.74
C LEU A 124 19.20 -1.34 15.22
N SER A 125 18.16 -1.86 15.89
CA SER A 125 18.27 -2.31 17.27
C SER A 125 19.02 -3.63 17.36
N SER A 126 19.77 -3.83 18.44
CA SER A 126 20.47 -5.10 18.72
C SER A 126 19.73 -5.89 19.80
N ARG A 127 19.68 -7.22 19.63
CA ARG A 127 19.13 -8.13 20.65
C ARG A 127 20.03 -8.25 21.89
N ASP A 128 21.32 -8.00 21.70
CA ASP A 128 22.33 -8.09 22.75
C ASP A 128 23.35 -6.96 22.61
N ASP A 129 24.13 -6.74 23.67
CA ASP A 129 25.08 -5.63 23.78
C ASP A 129 26.36 -5.83 22.91
N ASP A 130 26.62 -7.05 22.43
CA ASP A 130 27.85 -7.37 21.69
C ASP A 130 27.61 -7.46 20.17
N GLY A 131 26.43 -7.86 19.73
CA GLY A 131 26.15 -8.15 18.32
C GLY A 131 26.36 -6.97 17.40
N GLY A 132 25.79 -5.79 17.76
CA GLY A 132 25.98 -4.56 16.99
C GLY A 132 27.43 -4.10 16.92
N ARG A 133 28.19 -4.26 18.02
CA ARG A 133 29.60 -3.92 18.07
C ARG A 133 30.44 -4.84 17.17
N GLN A 134 30.22 -6.16 17.24
CA GLN A 134 30.93 -7.14 16.42
C GLN A 134 30.56 -6.97 14.93
N PHE A 135 29.29 -6.64 14.62
CA PHE A 135 28.88 -6.32 13.27
C PHE A 135 29.67 -5.12 12.73
N LEU A 136 29.68 -3.97 13.43
CA LEU A 136 30.38 -2.77 12.97
C LEU A 136 31.91 -3.02 12.83
N GLN A 137 32.52 -3.79 13.73
CA GLN A 137 33.92 -4.13 13.64
C GLN A 137 34.22 -4.93 12.35
N ARG A 138 33.44 -5.96 12.04
CA ARG A 138 33.60 -6.77 10.81
C ARG A 138 33.31 -5.95 9.57
N PHE A 139 32.24 -5.16 9.61
CA PHE A 139 31.77 -4.30 8.52
C PHE A 139 32.85 -3.30 8.08
N TRP A 140 33.46 -2.59 9.02
CA TRP A 140 34.51 -1.63 8.71
C TRP A 140 35.84 -2.28 8.40
N GLN A 141 36.14 -3.42 9.01
CA GLN A 141 37.33 -4.18 8.69
C GLN A 141 37.34 -4.68 7.23
N SER A 142 36.22 -5.22 6.77
CA SER A 142 36.05 -5.65 5.36
C SER A 142 36.24 -4.50 4.38
N ARG A 143 35.69 -3.33 4.67
CA ARG A 143 35.83 -2.13 3.84
C ARG A 143 37.19 -1.52 3.84
N SER A 144 37.91 -1.54 4.98
CA SER A 144 39.30 -1.13 5.08
C SER A 144 40.20 -2.04 4.24
N LEU A 145 40.00 -3.37 4.31
CA LEU A 145 40.71 -4.33 3.49
C LEU A 145 40.45 -4.17 1.99
N ALA A 146 39.29 -3.71 1.61
CA ALA A 146 38.96 -3.38 0.23
C ALA A 146 39.54 -2.04 -0.26
N GLY A 147 40.33 -1.34 0.56
CA GLY A 147 41.00 -0.09 0.20
C GLY A 147 40.22 1.18 0.50
N GLY A 148 39.14 1.08 1.29
CA GLY A 148 38.40 2.24 1.74
C GLY A 148 39.17 3.12 2.69
N ASP A 149 39.23 4.44 2.45
CA ASP A 149 39.81 5.41 3.38
C ASP A 149 38.80 5.69 4.51
N LEU A 150 39.14 5.29 5.73
CA LEU A 150 38.31 5.40 6.91
C LEU A 150 38.74 6.60 7.75
N ASP A 151 37.76 7.42 8.14
CA ASP A 151 37.91 8.51 9.10
C ASP A 151 37.22 8.14 10.42
N ILE A 152 37.97 8.10 11.52
CA ILE A 152 37.46 7.77 12.86
C ILE A 152 37.48 9.04 13.69
N THR A 153 36.35 9.54 14.05
CA THR A 153 36.22 10.81 14.79
C THR A 153 35.25 10.65 15.98
N ARG A 154 35.10 11.70 16.75
CA ARG A 154 34.06 11.81 17.78
C ARG A 154 33.14 12.94 17.47
N TYR A 155 31.84 12.65 17.53
CA TYR A 155 30.78 13.65 17.40
C TYR A 155 29.81 13.55 18.59
N ARG A 156 29.57 14.66 19.30
CA ARG A 156 28.71 14.68 20.50
C ARG A 156 29.08 13.62 21.56
N GLY A 157 30.36 13.27 21.65
CA GLY A 157 30.83 12.24 22.58
C GLY A 157 30.76 10.80 22.06
N LEU A 158 30.11 10.56 20.92
CA LEU A 158 29.97 9.25 20.28
C LEU A 158 31.07 9.02 19.26
N GLY A 159 31.53 7.78 19.16
CA GLY A 159 32.45 7.38 18.10
C GLY A 159 31.75 7.29 16.76
N VAL A 160 32.27 8.00 15.77
CA VAL A 160 31.77 7.99 14.38
C VAL A 160 32.88 7.43 13.48
N ILE A 161 32.50 6.43 12.68
CA ILE A 161 33.36 5.89 11.62
C ILE A 161 32.73 6.23 10.29
N SER A 162 33.47 6.85 9.39
CA SER A 162 32.98 7.19 8.05
C SER A 162 34.01 6.82 6.97
N SER A 163 33.51 6.48 5.78
CA SER A 163 34.33 6.31 4.58
C SER A 163 34.15 7.50 3.66
N ARG A 164 35.22 8.05 3.13
CA ARG A 164 35.18 8.99 2.02
C ARG A 164 34.95 8.18 0.75
N GLY A 165 33.85 8.46 0.04
CA GLY A 165 33.67 7.91 -1.30
C GLY A 165 34.88 8.29 -2.16
N GLN A 166 35.46 7.36 -2.88
CA GLN A 166 36.49 7.67 -3.86
C GLN A 166 35.86 8.51 -4.97
N GLN A 167 35.99 9.82 -4.85
CA GLN A 167 35.84 10.69 -6.02
C GLN A 167 37.03 10.36 -6.94
N SER A 168 36.78 9.67 -8.03
CA SER A 168 37.71 9.51 -9.11
C SER A 168 38.02 10.89 -9.70
N GLN A 169 39.04 11.55 -9.16
CA GLN A 169 39.63 12.72 -9.79
C GLN A 169 40.20 12.29 -11.15
N GLY A 170 39.40 12.48 -12.19
CA GLY A 170 39.85 12.73 -13.54
C GLY A 170 40.90 11.82 -14.14
N ARG A 171 40.60 10.54 -14.40
CA ARG A 171 41.13 9.80 -15.57
C ARG A 171 40.23 8.59 -15.81
N PRO A 172 39.64 8.43 -17.00
CA PRO A 172 38.94 7.19 -17.34
C PRO A 172 40.01 6.09 -17.53
N SER A 173 40.24 5.29 -16.49
CA SER A 173 41.02 4.06 -16.64
C SER A 173 40.09 2.97 -17.19
N THR A 174 40.35 2.54 -18.40
CA THR A 174 39.61 1.53 -19.17
C THR A 174 39.84 0.09 -18.70
N THR A 175 40.18 -0.14 -17.45
CA THR A 175 40.51 -1.49 -16.99
C THR A 175 39.98 -1.73 -15.58
N SER A 176 38.89 -2.49 -15.49
CA SER A 176 38.15 -3.03 -14.34
C SER A 176 37.12 -2.09 -13.74
N PRO A 177 35.84 -2.51 -13.60
CA PRO A 177 34.87 -1.86 -12.75
C PRO A 177 35.27 -2.15 -11.31
N GLN A 178 36.14 -1.29 -10.72
CA GLN A 178 36.26 -1.24 -9.26
C GLN A 178 34.90 -0.81 -8.72
N ALA A 179 34.32 -1.66 -7.88
CA ALA A 179 33.09 -1.34 -7.17
C ALA A 179 33.30 -0.01 -6.43
N GLU A 180 32.67 1.05 -6.91
CA GLU A 180 32.61 2.32 -6.22
C GLU A 180 31.86 2.06 -4.92
N HIS A 181 32.57 2.06 -3.80
CA HIS A 181 31.92 1.98 -2.49
C HIS A 181 31.32 3.37 -2.21
N PRO A 182 30.00 3.47 -2.07
CA PRO A 182 29.38 4.74 -1.73
C PRO A 182 29.87 5.24 -0.37
N PRO A 183 29.92 6.55 -0.13
CA PRO A 183 30.25 7.08 1.18
C PRO A 183 29.25 6.54 2.20
N LEU A 184 29.74 6.14 3.36
CA LEU A 184 28.92 5.62 4.45
C LEU A 184 29.48 6.13 5.78
N ALA A 185 28.60 6.29 6.75
CA ALA A 185 28.98 6.60 8.12
C ALA A 185 28.19 5.72 9.11
N SER A 186 28.77 5.47 10.27
CA SER A 186 28.12 4.71 11.34
C SER A 186 28.46 5.24 12.72
N ALA A 187 27.53 4.97 13.66
CA ALA A 187 27.73 5.14 15.09
C ALA A 187 27.08 3.98 15.86
N LEU A 188 27.63 3.65 17.02
CA LEU A 188 27.04 2.70 17.97
C LEU A 188 26.56 3.47 19.22
N ILE A 189 25.31 3.30 19.57
CA ILE A 189 24.66 3.98 20.67
C ILE A 189 24.38 2.97 21.78
N ASN A 190 24.97 3.21 22.94
CA ASN A 190 24.78 2.39 24.15
C ASN A 190 24.90 0.87 23.93
N ASP A 191 25.70 0.46 22.97
CA ASP A 191 25.91 -0.94 22.55
C ASP A 191 24.67 -1.67 22.01
N GLN A 192 23.52 -1.01 21.95
CA GLN A 192 22.21 -1.60 21.59
C GLN A 192 21.61 -1.06 20.30
N LEU A 193 22.12 0.02 19.74
CA LEU A 193 21.60 0.62 18.50
C LEU A 193 22.73 0.96 17.55
N VAL A 194 22.68 0.40 16.36
CA VAL A 194 23.57 0.72 15.24
C VAL A 194 22.90 1.75 14.35
N LEU A 195 23.57 2.87 14.13
CA LEU A 195 23.19 3.86 13.13
C LEU A 195 24.11 3.71 11.91
N LEU A 196 23.52 3.65 10.72
CA LEU A 196 24.18 3.73 9.43
C LEU A 196 23.59 4.89 8.63
N ALA A 197 24.41 5.62 7.90
CA ALA A 197 23.94 6.72 7.07
C ALA A 197 24.69 6.77 5.75
N SER A 198 24.06 7.32 4.72
CA SER A 198 24.66 7.49 3.39
C SER A 198 25.83 8.47 3.37
N SER A 199 26.00 9.28 4.40
CA SER A 199 27.12 10.20 4.56
C SER A 199 27.33 10.55 6.03
N ARG A 200 28.49 11.14 6.33
CA ARG A 200 28.80 11.65 7.66
C ARG A 200 27.81 12.77 8.06
N GLY A 201 27.46 13.67 7.15
CA GLY A 201 26.51 14.76 7.45
C GLY A 201 25.13 14.22 7.85
N GLN A 202 24.59 13.24 7.13
CA GLN A 202 23.33 12.59 7.48
C GLN A 202 23.37 11.91 8.85
N LEU A 203 24.50 11.30 9.21
CA LEU A 203 24.68 10.72 10.54
C LEU A 203 24.73 11.78 11.64
N GLU A 204 25.46 12.88 11.41
CA GLU A 204 25.55 14.00 12.35
C GLU A 204 24.18 14.67 12.56
N ASP A 205 23.38 14.84 11.49
CA ASP A 205 22.01 15.35 11.56
C ASP A 205 21.09 14.43 12.40
N ALA A 206 21.21 13.12 12.23
CA ALA A 206 20.49 12.11 13.03
C ALA A 206 20.87 12.17 14.52
N LEU A 207 22.17 12.32 14.81
CA LEU A 207 22.67 12.47 16.17
C LEU A 207 22.22 13.78 16.80
N ASP A 208 22.18 14.88 16.04
CA ASP A 208 21.67 16.17 16.51
C ASP A 208 20.17 16.11 16.76
N ALA A 209 19.39 15.51 15.84
CA ALA A 209 17.96 15.29 16.02
C ALA A 209 17.66 14.53 17.32
N SER A 210 18.49 13.54 17.67
CA SER A 210 18.32 12.75 18.89
C SER A 210 18.44 13.55 20.20
N GLN A 211 19.01 14.72 20.17
CA GLN A 211 19.19 15.59 21.35
C GLN A 211 17.99 16.55 21.56
N GLU A 212 17.18 16.77 20.54
CA GLU A 212 16.07 17.72 20.55
C GLU A 212 14.79 16.99 20.13
N GLU A 213 13.85 16.83 21.08
CA GLU A 213 12.59 16.10 20.86
C GLU A 213 11.78 16.68 19.69
N ALA A 214 11.79 18.01 19.52
CA ALA A 214 11.08 18.67 18.41
C ALA A 214 11.70 18.41 17.02
N ARG A 215 12.91 17.86 16.95
CA ARG A 215 13.63 17.59 15.70
C ARG A 215 13.63 16.12 15.30
N ASN A 216 13.15 15.23 16.17
CA ASN A 216 13.11 13.80 15.90
C ASN A 216 11.68 13.27 15.78
N LEU A 217 11.55 12.11 15.16
CA LEU A 217 10.26 11.49 14.90
C LEU A 217 9.53 11.06 16.18
N ALA A 218 10.25 10.79 17.28
CA ALA A 218 9.61 10.42 18.55
C ALA A 218 8.77 11.57 19.14
N GLY A 219 9.14 12.83 18.85
CA GLY A 219 8.39 14.01 19.26
C GLY A 219 7.38 14.52 18.22
N ASP A 220 7.13 13.77 17.13
CA ASP A 220 6.15 14.16 16.11
C ASP A 220 4.71 14.01 16.66
N PRO A 221 3.94 15.10 16.83
CA PRO A 221 2.60 15.05 17.37
C PRO A 221 1.60 14.26 16.51
N LEU A 222 1.82 14.20 15.19
CA LEU A 222 0.98 13.42 14.29
C LEU A 222 1.19 11.91 14.53
N LEU A 223 2.45 11.49 14.74
CA LEU A 223 2.76 10.12 15.10
C LEU A 223 2.18 9.73 16.47
N GLU A 224 2.30 10.61 17.46
CA GLU A 224 1.73 10.38 18.81
C GLU A 224 0.21 10.24 18.75
N GLN A 225 -0.47 11.14 18.04
CA GLN A 225 -1.92 11.07 17.84
C GLN A 225 -2.33 9.78 17.13
N TRP A 226 -1.61 9.35 16.09
CA TRP A 226 -1.86 8.13 15.36
C TRP A 226 -1.74 6.90 16.26
N LEU A 227 -0.66 6.77 16.99
CA LEU A 227 -0.43 5.67 17.93
C LEU A 227 -1.45 5.65 19.08
N GLY A 228 -2.01 6.80 19.45
CA GLY A 228 -3.11 6.89 20.41
C GLY A 228 -4.36 6.13 19.97
N SER A 229 -4.65 6.11 18.68
CA SER A 229 -5.87 5.55 18.06
C SER A 229 -5.62 4.21 17.36
N ASN A 230 -4.45 4.00 16.78
CA ASN A 230 -4.11 2.88 15.89
C ASN A 230 -2.87 2.14 16.38
N ARG A 231 -3.05 1.26 17.35
CA ARG A 231 -1.93 0.55 18.00
C ARG A 231 -1.60 -0.80 17.41
N GLN A 232 -2.18 -1.18 16.28
CA GLN A 232 -1.92 -2.49 15.68
C GLN A 232 -1.11 -2.34 14.40
N GLY A 233 -0.13 -3.22 14.23
CA GLY A 233 0.69 -3.27 13.03
C GLY A 233 2.07 -3.83 13.28
N ILE A 234 2.82 -4.00 12.20
CA ILE A 234 4.22 -4.44 12.21
C ILE A 234 5.16 -3.32 11.78
N ALA A 235 4.63 -2.25 11.19
CA ALA A 235 5.44 -1.11 10.76
C ALA A 235 4.66 0.19 10.83
N LEU A 236 5.39 1.28 11.04
CA LEU A 236 4.93 2.65 10.97
C LEU A 236 5.50 3.33 9.71
N LEU A 237 4.69 4.16 9.11
CA LEU A 237 5.03 5.00 7.96
C LEU A 237 4.74 6.45 8.32
N ARG A 238 5.65 7.33 7.98
CA ARG A 238 5.45 8.77 8.09
C ARG A 238 6.12 9.46 6.91
N GLY A 239 5.51 10.47 6.36
CA GLY A 239 6.12 11.22 5.28
C GLY A 239 5.41 12.54 5.01
N ASP A 240 6.04 13.34 4.18
CA ASP A 240 5.50 14.56 3.63
C ASP A 240 4.99 14.34 2.19
N ARG A 241 4.62 15.42 1.50
CA ARG A 241 4.19 15.41 0.11
C ARG A 241 5.22 14.74 -0.81
N GLN A 242 6.52 15.05 -0.64
CA GLN A 242 7.57 14.46 -1.48
C GLN A 242 7.72 12.97 -1.21
N GLY A 243 7.58 12.54 0.05
CA GLY A 243 7.54 11.13 0.43
C GLY A 243 6.40 10.37 -0.24
N ILE A 244 5.19 10.97 -0.35
CA ILE A 244 4.07 10.39 -1.09
C ILE A 244 4.42 10.24 -2.59
N GLU A 245 4.99 11.25 -3.21
CA GLU A 245 5.43 11.20 -4.60
C GLU A 245 6.43 10.07 -4.83
N GLN A 246 7.42 9.94 -3.97
CA GLN A 246 8.43 8.89 -4.05
C GLN A 246 7.81 7.49 -3.83
N LEU A 247 6.93 7.35 -2.83
CA LEU A 247 6.28 6.07 -2.50
C LEU A 247 5.35 5.60 -3.61
N LEU A 248 4.52 6.51 -4.15
CA LEU A 248 3.56 6.19 -5.20
C LEU A 248 4.14 6.42 -6.61
N GLY A 249 5.25 7.12 -6.73
CA GLY A 249 5.83 7.51 -8.01
C GLY A 249 4.95 8.46 -8.80
N LEU A 250 4.26 9.34 -8.10
CA LEU A 250 3.37 10.32 -8.70
C LEU A 250 4.19 11.44 -9.34
N PRO A 251 3.72 12.03 -10.46
CA PRO A 251 4.38 13.19 -11.05
C PRO A 251 4.37 14.38 -10.09
N ALA A 252 5.43 15.19 -10.08
CA ALA A 252 5.50 16.39 -9.25
C ALA A 252 4.36 17.39 -9.50
N SER A 253 3.77 17.40 -10.70
CA SER A 253 2.59 18.18 -11.03
C SER A 253 1.35 17.76 -10.22
N TRP A 254 1.24 16.49 -9.85
CA TRP A 254 0.12 16.01 -9.04
C TRP A 254 0.17 16.56 -7.62
N SER A 255 1.35 16.57 -7.01
CA SER A 255 1.51 17.07 -5.64
C SER A 255 1.28 18.58 -5.52
N ALA A 256 1.54 19.34 -6.59
CA ALA A 256 1.31 20.79 -6.58
C ALA A 256 -0.18 21.15 -6.43
N ASP A 257 -1.06 20.32 -6.99
CA ASP A 257 -2.52 20.54 -6.99
C ASP A 257 -3.23 19.84 -5.80
N GLN A 258 -2.52 18.96 -5.07
CA GLN A 258 -3.12 18.21 -3.96
C GLN A 258 -2.86 18.90 -2.61
N PRO A 259 -3.89 18.97 -1.75
CA PRO A 259 -3.79 19.65 -0.46
C PRO A 259 -3.04 18.86 0.62
N ILE A 260 -2.49 17.67 0.31
CA ILE A 260 -1.85 16.80 1.29
C ILE A 260 -0.47 17.36 1.67
N GLU A 261 -0.25 17.61 2.95
CA GLU A 261 1.02 18.10 3.50
C GLU A 261 1.85 16.97 4.09
N GLN A 262 1.22 16.15 4.91
CA GLN A 262 1.87 15.07 5.65
C GLN A 262 0.96 13.85 5.73
N PHE A 263 1.57 12.69 5.95
CA PHE A 263 0.85 11.47 6.27
C PHE A 263 1.54 10.66 7.37
N VAL A 264 0.75 9.92 8.10
CA VAL A 264 1.19 8.89 9.04
C VAL A 264 0.31 7.65 8.84
N GLY A 265 0.89 6.48 8.98
CA GLY A 265 0.15 5.23 8.82
C GLY A 265 0.84 4.03 9.43
N SER A 266 0.15 2.90 9.41
CA SER A 266 0.66 1.61 9.87
C SER A 266 0.39 0.51 8.86
N LEU A 267 1.34 -0.42 8.77
CA LEU A 267 1.17 -1.67 8.02
C LEU A 267 0.80 -2.79 8.99
N GLN A 268 -0.26 -3.50 8.67
CA GLN A 268 -0.77 -4.64 9.42
C GLN A 268 -0.77 -5.88 8.53
N LEU A 269 -0.52 -7.04 9.14
CA LEU A 269 -0.68 -8.31 8.46
C LEU A 269 -2.11 -8.82 8.68
N ASP A 270 -2.82 -9.18 7.63
CA ASP A 270 -4.20 -9.67 7.66
C ASP A 270 -4.32 -10.96 6.84
N GLY A 271 -4.12 -12.10 7.49
CA GLY A 271 -4.03 -13.38 6.81
C GLY A 271 -2.92 -13.40 5.75
N ALA A 272 -3.24 -13.78 4.53
CA ALA A 272 -2.34 -13.71 3.38
C ALA A 272 -2.33 -12.32 2.72
N GLY A 273 -2.66 -11.27 3.47
CA GLY A 273 -2.70 -9.89 2.98
C GLY A 273 -1.93 -8.92 3.84
N VAL A 274 -1.83 -7.70 3.32
CA VAL A 274 -1.26 -6.54 4.01
C VAL A 274 -2.29 -5.42 3.98
N ARG A 275 -2.57 -4.86 5.13
CA ARG A 275 -3.45 -3.70 5.31
C ARG A 275 -2.61 -2.47 5.63
N LEU A 276 -2.85 -1.40 4.91
CA LEU A 276 -2.33 -0.06 5.18
C LEU A 276 -3.47 0.79 5.73
N ALA A 277 -3.33 1.24 6.96
CA ALA A 277 -4.17 2.29 7.53
C ALA A 277 -3.33 3.56 7.61
N ALA A 278 -3.83 4.70 7.11
CA ALA A 278 -3.08 5.95 7.12
C ALA A 278 -4.01 7.16 7.31
N GLN A 279 -3.48 8.20 7.94
CA GLN A 279 -4.09 9.51 8.07
C GLN A 279 -3.28 10.50 7.23
N LEU A 280 -3.96 11.29 6.42
CA LEU A 280 -3.42 12.31 5.54
C LEU A 280 -3.86 13.68 6.08
N GLN A 281 -2.93 14.57 6.34
CA GLN A 281 -3.24 15.96 6.69
C GLN A 281 -3.36 16.81 5.44
N ASN A 282 -4.45 17.57 5.34
CA ASN A 282 -4.75 18.44 4.21
C ASN A 282 -4.54 19.91 4.56
N SER A 283 -3.93 20.66 3.64
CA SER A 283 -3.81 22.12 3.75
C SER A 283 -5.08 22.87 3.35
N SER A 284 -5.94 22.28 2.53
CA SER A 284 -7.21 22.87 2.12
C SER A 284 -8.36 22.28 2.94
N GLY A 285 -9.11 23.15 3.59
CA GLY A 285 -10.31 22.76 4.36
C GLY A 285 -11.53 22.43 3.49
N GLU A 286 -11.37 22.08 2.21
CA GLU A 286 -12.47 21.64 1.35
C GLU A 286 -12.91 20.23 1.75
N SER A 287 -14.10 20.15 2.35
CA SER A 287 -14.68 18.88 2.76
C SER A 287 -15.54 18.30 1.63
N ILE A 288 -15.21 17.09 1.20
CA ILE A 288 -16.03 16.31 0.26
C ILE A 288 -17.15 15.63 1.06
N ALA A 289 -18.40 15.80 0.62
CA ALA A 289 -19.53 15.16 1.29
C ALA A 289 -19.39 13.63 1.25
N PRO A 290 -19.59 12.92 2.38
CA PRO A 290 -19.49 11.47 2.44
C PRO A 290 -20.56 10.78 1.60
N LEU A 291 -20.29 9.54 1.22
CA LEU A 291 -21.25 8.64 0.58
C LEU A 291 -22.39 8.35 1.55
N SER A 292 -23.62 8.51 1.08
CA SER A 292 -24.80 8.17 1.87
C SER A 292 -24.91 6.66 2.07
N ARG A 293 -25.64 6.22 3.09
CA ARG A 293 -25.95 4.78 3.27
C ARG A 293 -26.62 4.17 2.04
N ARG A 294 -27.43 4.96 1.33
CA ARG A 294 -28.11 4.52 0.11
C ARG A 294 -27.11 4.30 -1.03
N ASP A 295 -26.08 5.15 -1.15
CA ASP A 295 -25.01 4.95 -2.13
C ASP A 295 -24.23 3.69 -1.82
N GLN A 296 -23.86 3.46 -0.56
CA GLN A 296 -23.12 2.26 -0.14
C GLN A 296 -23.94 0.97 -0.33
N GLN A 297 -25.28 1.02 -0.25
CA GLN A 297 -26.15 -0.13 -0.55
C GLN A 297 -26.05 -0.58 -2.02
N LEU A 298 -25.60 0.28 -2.95
CA LEU A 298 -25.36 -0.12 -4.34
C LEU A 298 -24.36 -1.29 -4.45
N LEU A 299 -23.37 -1.36 -3.55
CA LEU A 299 -22.40 -2.48 -3.51
C LEU A 299 -23.10 -3.83 -3.26
N GLY A 300 -24.03 -3.87 -2.31
CA GLY A 300 -24.83 -5.06 -2.01
C GLY A 300 -25.87 -5.42 -3.08
N ASN A 301 -26.14 -4.50 -4.01
CA ASN A 301 -27.07 -4.69 -5.10
C ASN A 301 -26.39 -5.10 -6.43
N LEU A 302 -25.07 -5.35 -6.41
CA LEU A 302 -24.37 -5.96 -7.53
C LEU A 302 -24.71 -7.46 -7.63
N ASN A 303 -25.36 -7.84 -8.74
CA ASN A 303 -25.87 -9.18 -8.94
C ASN A 303 -25.00 -10.06 -9.85
N GLN A 304 -23.81 -9.58 -10.23
CA GLN A 304 -22.90 -10.32 -11.09
C GLN A 304 -21.43 -10.04 -10.75
N PRO A 305 -20.52 -10.98 -11.01
CA PRO A 305 -19.11 -10.81 -10.69
C PRO A 305 -18.48 -9.71 -11.54
N VAL A 306 -17.71 -8.85 -10.87
CA VAL A 306 -16.94 -7.76 -11.48
C VAL A 306 -15.45 -7.96 -11.23
N GLN A 307 -14.61 -7.40 -12.08
CA GLN A 307 -13.16 -7.43 -11.92
C GLN A 307 -12.62 -6.17 -11.25
N LEU A 308 -13.33 -5.03 -11.43
CA LEU A 308 -13.01 -3.75 -10.83
C LEU A 308 -14.32 -3.05 -10.49
N LEU A 309 -14.38 -2.42 -9.33
CA LEU A 309 -15.49 -1.55 -8.95
C LEU A 309 -15.00 -0.32 -8.20
N SER A 310 -15.66 0.80 -8.41
CA SER A 310 -15.45 2.05 -7.70
C SER A 310 -16.79 2.65 -7.33
N LEU A 311 -16.92 3.12 -6.09
CA LEU A 311 -18.05 3.91 -5.65
C LEU A 311 -17.52 5.26 -5.17
N SER A 312 -17.72 6.29 -5.97
CA SER A 312 -17.23 7.63 -5.70
C SER A 312 -17.96 8.68 -6.53
N ARG A 313 -17.67 9.95 -6.29
CA ARG A 313 -18.06 11.01 -7.22
C ARG A 313 -17.17 10.97 -8.46
N PRO A 314 -17.68 11.24 -9.68
CA PRO A 314 -16.90 11.19 -10.91
C PRO A 314 -15.63 12.05 -10.90
N ASN A 315 -15.68 13.22 -10.25
CA ASN A 315 -14.53 14.13 -10.10
C ASN A 315 -13.82 13.97 -8.75
N GLY A 316 -14.01 12.83 -8.08
CA GLY A 316 -13.42 12.54 -6.78
C GLY A 316 -11.94 12.12 -6.86
N PRO A 317 -11.27 12.00 -5.69
CA PRO A 317 -9.83 11.71 -5.63
C PRO A 317 -9.44 10.37 -6.25
N LEU A 318 -10.31 9.37 -6.26
CA LEU A 318 -10.00 8.08 -6.89
C LEU A 318 -10.03 8.15 -8.42
N ALA A 319 -10.88 8.98 -9.01
CA ALA A 319 -10.93 9.16 -10.46
C ALA A 319 -9.61 9.72 -11.01
N THR A 320 -8.97 10.62 -10.27
CA THR A 320 -7.66 11.18 -10.64
C THR A 320 -6.52 10.20 -10.43
N LEU A 321 -6.56 9.39 -9.36
CA LEU A 321 -5.50 8.44 -9.03
C LEU A 321 -5.48 7.23 -9.96
N PHE A 322 -6.64 6.69 -10.30
CA PHE A 322 -6.73 5.42 -11.03
C PHE A 322 -7.18 5.59 -12.48
N ASN A 323 -7.58 6.80 -12.88
CA ASN A 323 -8.00 7.13 -14.26
C ASN A 323 -8.93 6.06 -14.86
N LEU A 324 -9.89 5.60 -14.05
CA LEU A 324 -10.80 4.49 -14.36
C LEU A 324 -11.60 4.74 -15.65
N THR A 325 -11.74 6.00 -16.01
CA THR A 325 -12.55 6.46 -17.15
C THR A 325 -11.75 6.72 -18.43
N ALA A 326 -10.41 6.82 -18.35
CA ALA A 326 -9.59 7.27 -19.49
C ALA A 326 -9.38 6.23 -20.60
N ALA A 327 -9.83 4.99 -20.42
CA ALA A 327 -9.57 3.90 -21.37
C ALA A 327 -10.77 3.49 -22.22
N SER A 328 -11.87 4.24 -22.20
CA SER A 328 -13.11 3.85 -22.90
C SER A 328 -13.34 4.71 -24.14
N ASP A 329 -13.29 4.09 -25.32
CA ASP A 329 -13.81 4.65 -26.57
C ASP A 329 -15.36 4.76 -26.55
N ASP A 330 -15.94 4.73 -25.38
CA ASP A 330 -17.37 4.66 -25.12
C ASP A 330 -17.99 6.06 -25.17
N ILE A 331 -19.14 6.15 -25.82
CA ILE A 331 -19.83 7.41 -26.04
C ILE A 331 -20.74 7.77 -24.84
N LEU A 332 -21.28 6.75 -24.18
CA LEU A 332 -22.25 6.90 -23.08
C LEU A 332 -21.54 7.25 -21.76
N LEU A 333 -20.41 6.63 -21.51
CA LEU A 333 -19.68 6.74 -20.25
C LEU A 333 -19.29 8.19 -19.90
N PRO A 334 -18.66 8.99 -20.80
CA PRO A 334 -18.33 10.38 -20.49
C PRO A 334 -19.55 11.21 -20.08
N ALA A 335 -20.68 11.04 -20.77
CA ALA A 335 -21.91 11.79 -20.48
C ALA A 335 -22.53 11.41 -19.13
N LEU A 336 -22.35 10.18 -18.66
CA LEU A 336 -22.79 9.75 -17.34
C LEU A 336 -21.90 10.33 -16.23
N LEU A 337 -20.62 10.55 -16.52
CA LEU A 337 -19.61 11.03 -15.57
C LEU A 337 -19.54 12.56 -15.45
N GLU A 338 -20.30 13.31 -16.24
CA GLU A 338 -20.43 14.77 -16.09
C GLU A 338 -21.20 15.19 -14.82
N GLY A 339 -21.87 14.24 -14.14
CA GLY A 339 -22.64 14.50 -12.93
C GLY A 339 -21.77 14.64 -11.68
N GLU A 340 -22.34 15.27 -10.63
CA GLU A 340 -21.71 15.40 -9.31
C GLU A 340 -22.12 14.30 -8.32
N GLN A 341 -23.12 13.50 -8.67
CA GLN A 341 -23.68 12.46 -7.79
C GLN A 341 -22.72 11.26 -7.67
N PRO A 342 -22.68 10.61 -6.50
CA PRO A 342 -21.95 9.37 -6.37
C PRO A 342 -22.45 8.30 -7.34
N LEU A 343 -21.54 7.64 -8.02
CA LEU A 343 -21.81 6.54 -8.94
C LEU A 343 -21.04 5.31 -8.53
N LEU A 344 -21.66 4.16 -8.66
CA LEU A 344 -20.99 2.88 -8.66
C LEU A 344 -20.57 2.56 -10.10
N GLU A 345 -19.29 2.55 -10.36
CA GLU A 345 -18.69 2.11 -11.63
C GLU A 345 -18.16 0.70 -11.45
N ALA A 346 -18.54 -0.22 -12.32
CA ALA A 346 -18.05 -1.59 -12.26
C ALA A 346 -17.70 -2.11 -13.66
N GLN A 347 -16.55 -2.77 -13.77
CA GLN A 347 -16.14 -3.48 -14.98
C GLN A 347 -16.49 -4.95 -14.82
N LEU A 348 -17.25 -5.49 -15.78
CA LEU A 348 -17.68 -6.88 -15.76
C LEU A 348 -16.49 -7.82 -16.00
N GLN A 349 -16.55 -9.01 -15.37
CA GLN A 349 -15.50 -9.99 -15.47
C GLN A 349 -15.35 -10.48 -16.93
N ASP A 350 -14.08 -10.64 -17.36
CA ASP A 350 -13.71 -11.16 -18.69
C ASP A 350 -14.30 -10.41 -19.91
N SER A 351 -14.74 -9.18 -19.71
CA SER A 351 -15.32 -8.36 -20.77
C SER A 351 -14.84 -6.90 -20.71
N LYS A 352 -15.06 -6.16 -21.79
CA LYS A 352 -14.93 -4.69 -21.80
C LYS A 352 -16.23 -4.00 -21.39
N ALA A 353 -17.24 -4.78 -21.02
CA ALA A 353 -18.52 -4.24 -20.60
C ALA A 353 -18.40 -3.66 -19.19
N TRP A 354 -19.12 -2.56 -19.01
CA TRP A 354 -19.20 -1.86 -17.73
C TRP A 354 -20.66 -1.76 -17.26
N LEU A 355 -20.81 -1.56 -15.96
CA LEU A 355 -22.05 -1.19 -15.29
C LEU A 355 -21.83 0.10 -14.52
N ILE A 356 -22.81 1.00 -14.59
CA ILE A 356 -22.91 2.16 -13.72
C ILE A 356 -24.19 2.05 -12.94
N GLY A 357 -24.12 2.24 -11.64
CA GLY A 357 -25.26 2.27 -10.71
C GLY A 357 -25.39 3.62 -10.03
N SER A 358 -26.62 4.12 -9.89
CA SER A 358 -26.95 5.30 -9.08
C SER A 358 -28.07 4.99 -8.12
N SER A 359 -27.93 5.49 -6.89
CA SER A 359 -28.98 5.45 -5.88
C SER A 359 -30.11 6.47 -6.19
N ASP A 360 -29.85 7.44 -7.06
CA ASP A 360 -30.86 8.39 -7.54
C ASP A 360 -31.55 7.85 -8.80
N SER A 361 -32.85 8.02 -8.89
CA SER A 361 -33.63 7.63 -10.06
C SER A 361 -33.49 8.62 -11.23
N ALA A 362 -32.98 9.82 -10.99
CA ALA A 362 -32.74 10.81 -12.02
C ALA A 362 -31.48 10.42 -12.85
N PRO A 363 -31.46 10.65 -14.17
CA PRO A 363 -30.25 10.47 -14.94
C PRO A 363 -29.17 11.47 -14.49
N PRO A 364 -27.90 11.04 -14.39
CA PRO A 364 -26.79 11.92 -13.99
C PRO A 364 -26.62 13.13 -14.91
N ALA A 365 -26.95 12.98 -16.20
CA ALA A 365 -26.90 14.05 -17.18
C ALA A 365 -28.32 14.38 -17.66
N ALA A 366 -28.74 15.59 -17.40
CA ALA A 366 -30.08 16.08 -17.83
C ALA A 366 -30.31 15.98 -19.35
N ASN A 367 -29.23 15.92 -20.15
CA ASN A 367 -29.24 15.97 -21.61
C ASN A 367 -28.69 14.70 -22.28
N LEU A 368 -28.68 13.56 -21.58
CA LEU A 368 -28.10 12.30 -22.10
C LEU A 368 -28.70 11.90 -23.47
N ASN A 369 -30.04 11.96 -23.58
CA ASN A 369 -30.75 11.66 -24.83
C ASN A 369 -30.34 12.63 -25.95
N GLU A 370 -30.20 13.92 -25.67
CA GLU A 370 -29.79 14.93 -26.65
C GLU A 370 -28.31 14.75 -27.07
N ALA A 371 -27.42 14.43 -26.13
CA ALA A 371 -26.03 14.17 -26.41
C ALA A 371 -25.86 12.95 -27.34
N LEU A 372 -26.57 11.87 -27.09
CA LEU A 372 -26.54 10.66 -27.91
C LEU A 372 -27.26 10.86 -29.26
N ALA A 373 -28.36 11.62 -29.30
CA ALA A 373 -29.04 11.95 -30.55
C ALA A 373 -28.15 12.78 -31.51
N LYS A 374 -27.34 13.71 -30.99
CA LYS A 374 -26.36 14.45 -31.80
C LYS A 374 -25.29 13.53 -32.45
N GLN A 375 -25.10 12.34 -31.91
CA GLN A 375 -24.20 11.31 -32.43
C GLN A 375 -24.91 10.24 -33.27
N GLY A 376 -26.21 10.44 -33.53
CA GLY A 376 -27.02 9.58 -34.39
C GLY A 376 -27.64 8.37 -33.68
N PHE A 377 -27.64 8.33 -32.35
CA PHE A 377 -28.30 7.26 -31.59
C PHE A 377 -29.72 7.64 -31.20
N ASP A 378 -30.66 6.78 -31.51
CA ASP A 378 -32.07 6.94 -31.14
C ASP A 378 -32.37 6.13 -29.86
N ALA A 379 -33.18 6.75 -28.99
CA ALA A 379 -33.63 6.09 -27.76
C ALA A 379 -34.88 5.24 -28.05
N ASN A 380 -34.77 3.95 -27.84
CA ASN A 380 -35.85 2.97 -28.06
C ASN A 380 -36.17 2.24 -26.76
N ASN A 381 -37.42 1.75 -26.63
CA ASN A 381 -37.81 0.88 -25.52
C ASN A 381 -37.76 -0.58 -25.99
N LEU A 382 -36.97 -1.41 -25.33
CA LEU A 382 -36.85 -2.85 -25.62
C LEU A 382 -37.03 -3.63 -24.30
N ASP A 383 -38.12 -4.38 -24.18
CA ASP A 383 -38.44 -5.20 -23.00
C ASP A 383 -38.40 -4.43 -21.66
N GLY A 384 -38.84 -3.15 -21.69
CA GLY A 384 -38.85 -2.28 -20.51
C GLY A 384 -37.49 -1.59 -20.21
N LEU A 385 -36.49 -1.83 -21.07
CA LEU A 385 -35.20 -1.12 -21.02
C LEU A 385 -35.21 0.03 -22.02
N GLN A 386 -34.64 1.16 -21.63
CA GLN A 386 -34.32 2.22 -22.59
C GLN A 386 -32.98 1.90 -23.22
N VAL A 387 -32.96 1.77 -24.53
CA VAL A 387 -31.73 1.39 -25.31
C VAL A 387 -31.43 2.49 -26.31
N TRP A 388 -30.18 2.92 -26.37
CA TRP A 388 -29.69 3.83 -27.39
C TRP A 388 -29.01 3.05 -28.50
N SER A 389 -29.58 3.08 -29.68
CA SER A 389 -29.10 2.32 -30.83
C SER A 389 -29.07 3.15 -32.10
N HIS A 390 -28.12 2.82 -32.98
CA HIS A 390 -27.98 3.37 -34.32
C HIS A 390 -28.03 2.25 -35.34
N LEU A 391 -28.89 2.38 -36.37
CA LEU A 391 -28.95 1.43 -37.46
C LEU A 391 -27.80 1.69 -38.44
N THR A 392 -26.85 0.76 -38.52
CA THR A 392 -25.79 0.81 -39.53
C THR A 392 -26.35 0.28 -40.85
N GLY A 393 -26.07 0.98 -41.97
CA GLY A 393 -26.51 0.52 -43.29
C GLY A 393 -25.83 -0.78 -43.78
N GLN A 394 -25.13 -1.49 -42.90
CA GLN A 394 -24.55 -2.82 -43.15
C GLN A 394 -25.55 -3.89 -42.80
N SER A 395 -25.82 -4.80 -43.73
CA SER A 395 -26.59 -5.99 -43.47
C SER A 395 -25.69 -7.18 -43.16
N ASP A 396 -26.12 -8.07 -42.27
CA ASP A 396 -25.47 -9.32 -42.02
C ASP A 396 -25.57 -10.27 -43.20
N ARG A 397 -24.96 -11.49 -43.10
CA ARG A 397 -25.02 -12.52 -44.17
C ARG A 397 -26.46 -12.99 -44.46
N GLN A 398 -27.42 -12.67 -43.63
CA GLN A 398 -28.85 -13.02 -43.75
C GLN A 398 -29.69 -11.82 -44.25
N GLY A 399 -29.05 -10.66 -44.56
CA GLY A 399 -29.74 -9.46 -45.05
C GLY A 399 -30.43 -8.63 -43.97
N GLN A 400 -30.16 -8.92 -42.68
CA GLN A 400 -30.69 -8.12 -41.58
C GLN A 400 -29.78 -6.91 -41.30
N LEU A 401 -30.37 -5.75 -41.09
CA LEU A 401 -29.65 -4.53 -40.71
C LEU A 401 -28.99 -4.71 -39.33
N GLN A 402 -27.71 -4.42 -39.24
CA GLN A 402 -27.02 -4.41 -37.96
C GLN A 402 -27.34 -3.12 -37.21
N ALA A 403 -27.67 -3.26 -35.93
CA ALA A 403 -27.80 -2.13 -35.01
C ALA A 403 -26.58 -2.07 -34.09
N THR A 404 -25.94 -0.90 -34.03
CA THR A 404 -24.92 -0.64 -33.02
C THR A 404 -25.61 -0.07 -31.79
N VAL A 405 -25.35 -0.64 -30.62
CA VAL A 405 -25.89 -0.20 -29.34
C VAL A 405 -24.84 0.62 -28.61
N ALA A 406 -25.11 1.88 -28.30
CA ALA A 406 -24.26 2.70 -27.44
C ALA A 406 -24.37 2.27 -25.98
N GLY A 407 -25.55 1.84 -25.56
CA GLY A 407 -25.81 1.34 -24.23
C GLY A 407 -27.30 1.27 -23.91
N ALA A 408 -27.60 0.89 -22.68
CA ALA A 408 -28.96 0.76 -22.19
C ALA A 408 -29.07 1.15 -20.71
N THR A 409 -30.29 1.46 -20.27
CA THR A 409 -30.60 1.74 -18.86
C THR A 409 -31.87 1.02 -18.42
N GLY A 410 -31.89 0.64 -17.14
CA GLY A 410 -33.04 0.03 -16.48
C GLY A 410 -33.02 0.31 -14.98
N VAL A 411 -34.13 -0.02 -14.31
CA VAL A 411 -34.31 0.19 -12.86
C VAL A 411 -34.53 -1.15 -12.17
N ALA A 412 -33.77 -1.41 -11.11
CA ALA A 412 -33.99 -2.53 -10.20
C ALA A 412 -33.71 -2.11 -8.76
N GLN A 413 -34.54 -2.60 -7.81
CA GLN A 413 -34.36 -2.33 -6.37
C GLN A 413 -34.27 -0.82 -6.04
N SER A 414 -35.04 0.01 -6.76
CA SER A 414 -35.03 1.48 -6.64
C SER A 414 -33.71 2.16 -7.04
N ASN A 415 -32.80 1.44 -7.69
CA ASN A 415 -31.58 1.96 -8.25
C ASN A 415 -31.65 1.96 -9.77
N ARG A 416 -31.02 2.95 -10.39
CA ARG A 416 -30.88 3.01 -11.85
C ARG A 416 -29.54 2.46 -12.27
N TRP A 417 -29.54 1.63 -13.31
CA TRP A 417 -28.37 0.98 -13.87
C TRP A 417 -28.21 1.32 -15.34
N TRP A 418 -26.99 1.51 -15.78
CA TRP A 418 -26.59 1.71 -17.17
C TRP A 418 -25.50 0.71 -17.53
N SER A 419 -25.43 0.34 -18.80
CA SER A 419 -24.37 -0.52 -19.34
C SER A 419 -24.24 -0.33 -20.84
N ASN A 420 -23.02 -0.52 -21.36
CA ASN A 420 -22.79 -0.69 -22.80
C ASN A 420 -23.09 -2.12 -23.29
N SER A 421 -23.54 -3.01 -22.40
CA SER A 421 -23.92 -4.40 -22.71
C SER A 421 -25.36 -4.66 -22.27
N LEU A 422 -26.23 -5.00 -23.24
CA LEU A 422 -27.62 -5.40 -22.95
C LEU A 422 -27.68 -6.65 -22.07
N ASP A 423 -26.85 -7.65 -22.35
CA ASP A 423 -26.83 -8.87 -21.57
C ASP A 423 -26.30 -8.64 -20.16
N GLY A 424 -25.26 -7.80 -20.02
CA GLY A 424 -24.75 -7.36 -18.72
C GLY A 424 -25.81 -6.61 -17.92
N LEU A 425 -26.55 -5.70 -18.54
CA LEU A 425 -27.64 -4.98 -17.87
C LEU A 425 -28.78 -5.94 -17.47
N ARG A 426 -29.22 -6.85 -18.36
CA ARG A 426 -30.26 -7.83 -18.04
C ARG A 426 -29.85 -8.73 -16.87
N ALA A 427 -28.61 -9.21 -16.87
CA ALA A 427 -28.08 -10.03 -15.79
C ALA A 427 -28.07 -9.24 -14.45
N GLN A 428 -27.71 -7.97 -14.47
CA GLN A 428 -27.77 -7.10 -13.29
C GLN A 428 -29.18 -6.92 -12.76
N LEU A 429 -30.16 -6.70 -13.63
CA LEU A 429 -31.54 -6.42 -13.23
C LEU A 429 -32.30 -7.67 -12.76
N GLN A 430 -31.95 -8.86 -13.26
CA GLN A 430 -32.61 -10.13 -12.99
C GLN A 430 -31.79 -11.06 -12.09
N GLY A 431 -30.51 -10.78 -11.89
CA GLY A 431 -29.58 -11.63 -11.18
C GLY A 431 -29.78 -11.64 -9.65
N HIS A 432 -29.20 -12.66 -9.01
CA HIS A 432 -29.16 -12.86 -7.56
C HIS A 432 -27.75 -13.27 -7.14
N GLY A 433 -26.74 -12.71 -7.80
CA GLY A 433 -25.34 -12.99 -7.53
C GLY A 433 -24.70 -11.99 -6.54
N SER A 434 -23.38 -11.96 -6.55
CA SER A 434 -22.59 -10.99 -5.80
C SER A 434 -21.54 -10.35 -6.70
N GLY A 435 -21.00 -9.20 -6.28
CA GLY A 435 -19.91 -8.51 -6.99
C GLY A 435 -18.57 -9.27 -7.01
N GLY A 436 -18.51 -10.46 -6.40
CA GLY A 436 -17.32 -11.32 -6.35
C GLY A 436 -16.20 -10.76 -5.46
N VAL A 437 -14.95 -11.12 -5.77
CA VAL A 437 -13.77 -10.77 -4.96
C VAL A 437 -13.67 -9.28 -4.61
N PRO A 438 -13.90 -8.32 -5.54
CA PRO A 438 -13.84 -6.90 -5.19
C PRO A 438 -14.82 -6.49 -4.08
N SER A 439 -16.06 -6.97 -4.13
CA SER A 439 -17.07 -6.67 -3.09
C SER A 439 -16.71 -7.33 -1.75
N GLU A 440 -16.27 -8.59 -1.77
CA GLU A 440 -15.83 -9.32 -0.56
C GLU A 440 -14.67 -8.62 0.15
N LEU A 441 -13.71 -8.08 -0.61
CA LEU A 441 -12.58 -7.35 -0.03
C LEU A 441 -13.01 -6.00 0.56
N LEU A 442 -13.96 -5.30 -0.06
CA LEU A 442 -14.50 -4.06 0.49
C LEU A 442 -15.28 -4.30 1.80
N GLU A 443 -16.03 -5.42 1.90
CA GLU A 443 -16.69 -5.79 3.14
C GLU A 443 -15.68 -6.03 4.29
N ARG A 444 -14.49 -6.57 3.98
CA ARG A 444 -13.41 -6.76 4.97
C ARG A 444 -12.83 -5.46 5.49
N LEU A 445 -12.84 -4.38 4.70
CA LEU A 445 -12.38 -3.06 5.16
C LEU A 445 -13.31 -2.43 6.18
N ASN A 446 -14.57 -2.90 6.32
CA ASN A 446 -15.59 -2.25 7.16
C ASN A 446 -15.68 -0.75 6.86
N ALA A 447 -16.02 -0.40 5.61
CA ALA A 447 -16.02 0.97 5.11
C ALA A 447 -16.45 1.98 6.18
N PRO A 448 -15.61 2.97 6.49
CA PRO A 448 -15.89 3.92 7.57
C PRO A 448 -17.16 4.72 7.29
N SER A 449 -17.85 5.14 8.34
CA SER A 449 -19.12 5.90 8.24
C SER A 449 -18.99 7.23 7.49
N GLY A 450 -17.76 7.72 7.29
CA GLY A 450 -17.43 8.94 6.55
C GLY A 450 -16.81 8.69 5.17
N ALA A 451 -16.91 7.48 4.60
CA ALA A 451 -16.29 7.18 3.32
C ALA A 451 -16.76 8.12 2.22
N ILE A 452 -15.82 8.70 1.48
CA ILE A 452 -16.04 9.55 0.31
C ILE A 452 -15.80 8.78 -0.99
N ALA A 453 -15.04 7.68 -0.92
CA ALA A 453 -14.72 6.85 -2.07
C ALA A 453 -14.34 5.43 -1.63
N LEU A 454 -14.73 4.43 -2.43
CA LEU A 454 -14.45 3.01 -2.25
C LEU A 454 -13.97 2.43 -3.58
N LEU A 455 -12.94 1.58 -3.54
CA LEU A 455 -12.41 0.88 -4.70
C LEU A 455 -12.19 -0.58 -4.35
N GLY A 456 -12.63 -1.50 -5.21
CA GLY A 456 -12.34 -2.92 -5.12
C GLY A 456 -11.85 -3.46 -6.46
N ALA A 457 -10.83 -4.33 -6.44
CA ALA A 457 -10.27 -4.91 -7.64
C ALA A 457 -9.93 -6.38 -7.41
N ASP A 458 -10.14 -7.22 -8.43
CA ASP A 458 -9.62 -8.59 -8.44
C ASP A 458 -8.10 -8.62 -8.64
N GLY A 459 -7.48 -9.79 -8.56
CA GLY A 459 -6.01 -9.92 -8.67
C GLY A 459 -5.45 -9.44 -10.01
N ARG A 460 -6.19 -9.61 -11.11
CA ARG A 460 -5.77 -9.16 -12.44
C ARG A 460 -5.82 -7.64 -12.55
N SER A 461 -6.93 -7.06 -12.18
CA SER A 461 -7.11 -5.60 -12.19
C SER A 461 -6.17 -4.91 -11.21
N THR A 462 -5.96 -5.49 -10.03
CA THR A 462 -4.96 -5.02 -9.06
C THR A 462 -3.55 -5.01 -9.66
N ALA A 463 -3.14 -6.07 -10.36
CA ALA A 463 -1.83 -6.11 -11.01
C ALA A 463 -1.67 -5.01 -12.07
N GLU A 464 -2.71 -4.73 -12.86
CA GLU A 464 -2.68 -3.65 -13.85
C GLU A 464 -2.68 -2.26 -13.21
N LEU A 465 -3.44 -2.04 -12.13
CA LEU A 465 -3.42 -0.79 -11.37
C LEU A 465 -2.06 -0.49 -10.73
N LEU A 466 -1.37 -1.52 -10.21
CA LEU A 466 -0.06 -1.37 -9.59
C LEU A 466 1.11 -1.28 -10.59
N LYS A 467 0.92 -1.75 -11.83
CA LYS A 467 1.97 -1.82 -12.84
C LYS A 467 2.70 -0.50 -13.14
N PRO A 468 2.04 0.68 -13.21
CA PRO A 468 2.72 1.94 -13.43
C PRO A 468 3.54 2.42 -12.22
N TRP A 469 3.30 1.88 -11.02
CA TRP A 469 3.89 2.39 -9.80
C TRP A 469 5.36 1.96 -9.64
N PRO A 470 6.30 2.92 -9.45
CA PRO A 470 7.73 2.61 -9.27
C PRO A 470 8.00 1.71 -8.06
N LEU A 471 7.31 1.93 -6.94
CA LEU A 471 7.44 1.09 -5.75
C LEU A 471 7.10 -0.38 -6.05
N TRP A 472 6.00 -0.63 -6.76
CA TRP A 472 5.60 -1.99 -7.14
C TRP A 472 6.64 -2.66 -8.05
N ARG A 473 7.19 -1.91 -9.00
CA ARG A 473 8.28 -2.40 -9.86
C ARG A 473 9.53 -2.69 -9.06
N GLY A 474 9.89 -1.81 -8.10
CA GLY A 474 11.00 -2.01 -7.18
C GLY A 474 10.81 -3.29 -6.34
N LEU A 475 9.64 -3.49 -5.74
CA LEU A 475 9.32 -4.70 -4.97
C LEU A 475 9.43 -5.99 -5.81
N GLN A 476 8.99 -5.97 -7.08
CA GLN A 476 9.15 -7.12 -7.97
C GLN A 476 10.62 -7.41 -8.32
N LEU A 477 11.43 -6.36 -8.51
CA LEU A 477 12.88 -6.52 -8.73
C LEU A 477 13.55 -7.12 -7.49
N LEU A 478 13.23 -6.61 -6.30
CA LEU A 478 13.76 -7.11 -5.03
C LEU A 478 13.31 -8.55 -4.75
N ALA A 479 12.05 -8.88 -5.04
CA ALA A 479 11.53 -10.24 -4.87
C ALA A 479 12.08 -11.24 -5.92
N GLY A 480 12.79 -10.78 -6.93
CA GLY A 480 13.32 -11.62 -8.01
C GLY A 480 12.27 -12.31 -8.88
N GLN A 481 11.01 -11.91 -8.77
CA GLN A 481 9.89 -12.54 -9.47
C GLN A 481 8.70 -11.61 -9.67
N ARG A 482 7.78 -12.01 -10.57
CA ARG A 482 6.54 -11.28 -10.80
C ARG A 482 5.54 -11.59 -9.67
N LEU A 483 5.21 -10.59 -8.86
CA LEU A 483 4.23 -10.71 -7.77
C LEU A 483 2.77 -10.64 -8.26
N GLY A 484 2.52 -10.12 -9.46
CA GLY A 484 1.17 -9.98 -10.03
C GLY A 484 0.33 -11.27 -10.04
N PRO A 485 0.87 -12.43 -10.46
CA PRO A 485 0.11 -13.69 -10.47
C PRO A 485 -0.31 -14.21 -9.10
N SER A 486 0.38 -13.81 -8.02
CA SER A 486 0.03 -14.19 -6.65
C SER A 486 -1.02 -13.30 -6.02
N LEU A 487 -1.40 -12.17 -6.65
CA LEU A 487 -2.44 -11.30 -6.15
C LEU A 487 -3.82 -11.96 -6.23
N GLN A 488 -4.58 -11.87 -5.14
CA GLN A 488 -6.00 -12.21 -5.09
C GLN A 488 -6.85 -11.00 -5.42
N GLY A 489 -6.49 -9.82 -4.88
CA GLY A 489 -7.18 -8.57 -5.12
C GLY A 489 -6.74 -7.47 -4.18
N ALA A 490 -7.33 -6.29 -4.37
CA ALA A 490 -7.16 -5.13 -3.51
C ALA A 490 -8.49 -4.46 -3.21
N ALA A 491 -8.56 -3.82 -2.06
CA ALA A 491 -9.63 -2.91 -1.71
C ALA A 491 -9.06 -1.65 -1.06
N LEU A 492 -9.76 -0.52 -1.23
CA LEU A 492 -9.39 0.77 -0.70
C LEU A 492 -10.64 1.52 -0.29
N ALA A 493 -10.61 2.13 0.89
CA ALA A 493 -11.61 3.07 1.39
C ALA A 493 -10.91 4.39 1.74
N LEU A 494 -11.47 5.49 1.26
CA LEU A 494 -11.04 6.83 1.59
C LEU A 494 -12.17 7.52 2.32
N SER A 495 -11.91 8.05 3.50
CA SER A 495 -12.83 8.91 4.25
C SER A 495 -12.17 10.27 4.49
N GLN A 496 -12.98 11.28 4.72
CA GLN A 496 -12.49 12.62 4.97
C GLN A 496 -13.26 13.28 6.11
N ASP A 497 -12.54 13.91 7.00
CA ASP A 497 -13.03 14.87 7.97
C ASP A 497 -12.49 16.27 7.61
N GLN A 498 -12.90 17.32 8.34
CA GLN A 498 -12.64 18.72 8.00
C GLN A 498 -11.17 19.06 7.67
N SER A 499 -10.20 18.41 8.31
CA SER A 499 -8.76 18.70 8.14
C SER A 499 -7.91 17.50 7.82
N SER A 500 -8.47 16.31 7.78
CA SER A 500 -7.74 15.08 7.54
C SER A 500 -8.54 14.11 6.67
N ALA A 501 -7.84 13.30 5.91
CA ALA A 501 -8.41 12.14 5.22
C ALA A 501 -7.82 10.87 5.81
N GLU A 502 -8.64 9.84 5.92
CA GLU A 502 -8.20 8.51 6.34
C GLU A 502 -8.25 7.57 5.15
N LEU A 503 -7.16 6.86 4.94
CA LEU A 503 -7.01 5.83 3.93
C LEU A 503 -6.92 4.47 4.62
N ASP A 504 -7.75 3.54 4.18
CA ASP A 504 -7.68 2.13 4.56
C ASP A 504 -7.56 1.29 3.27
N ALA A 505 -6.47 0.60 3.09
CA ALA A 505 -6.20 -0.19 1.90
C ALA A 505 -5.79 -1.61 2.28
N LEU A 506 -6.34 -2.60 1.59
CA LEU A 506 -6.06 -4.01 1.77
C LEU A 506 -5.56 -4.61 0.46
N LEU A 507 -4.39 -5.24 0.49
CA LEU A 507 -3.83 -6.02 -0.61
C LEU A 507 -3.77 -7.48 -0.19
N THR A 508 -4.38 -8.39 -0.95
CA THR A 508 -4.44 -9.82 -0.62
C THR A 508 -3.74 -10.67 -1.65
N PHE A 509 -3.12 -11.75 -1.17
CA PHE A 509 -2.41 -12.73 -1.96
C PHE A 509 -3.13 -14.08 -1.90
N ARG A 510 -2.88 -14.92 -2.92
CA ARG A 510 -3.47 -16.27 -3.04
C ARG A 510 -2.70 -17.28 -2.23
#